data_b1e5141a9a4cf6742d7d3a6c5ce8b948
#
_entry.id   b1e5141a9a4cf6742d7d3a6c5ce8b948
#
_cell.length_a   1.000
_cell.length_b   1.000
_cell.length_c   1.000
_cell.angle_alpha   90.00
_cell.angle_beta   90.00
_cell.angle_gamma   90.00
#
_symmetry.space_group_name_H-M   'P 1'
#
loop_
_entity.id
_entity.type
_entity.pdbx_description
1 polymer ?
#
loop_
_entity_poly.entity_id
_entity_poly.type
_entity_poly.pdbx_seq_one_letter_code
_entity_poly.pdbx_strand_id
1 'polypeptide(L)'
;LARVVTGDGERIDADLVIAGIGLLPNVKLAQAAGLVCDNGIVVDEECRTSAPGIFSAGDCTQHPNAIYDSRLRLESVHNAIEQGKTAAAAMCGKARPYRQVPWFWSDQYDLKLQTAGLNRGYDQVVMRGSTDSRSFAAFYLRDGRLLAVDAVNRPVEFMVAKALIANRT
;
A
#
# COMPACT_ATOMS: atom_id res chain seq x y z
N LEU A 1 20.83 22.11 16.59
CA LEU A 1 20.43 20.82 17.21
C LEU A 1 21.66 20.21 17.86
N ALA A 2 21.53 19.66 19.05
CA ALA A 2 22.71 19.16 19.75
C ALA A 2 22.89 17.65 19.57
N ARG A 3 21.82 16.85 19.62
CA ARG A 3 21.89 15.39 19.50
C ARG A 3 20.53 14.71 19.43
N VAL A 4 20.53 13.49 18.91
CA VAL A 4 19.44 12.52 19.00
C VAL A 4 19.76 11.52 20.12
N VAL A 5 18.77 11.10 20.90
CA VAL A 5 18.89 10.02 21.88
C VAL A 5 17.99 8.88 21.44
N THR A 6 18.55 7.70 21.25
CA THR A 6 17.82 6.48 20.89
C THR A 6 17.14 5.85 22.09
N GLY A 7 16.23 4.90 21.88
CA GLY A 7 15.47 4.27 22.96
C GLY A 7 16.32 3.43 23.94
N ASP A 8 17.49 2.99 23.54
CA ASP A 8 18.51 2.30 24.35
C ASP A 8 19.49 3.27 25.04
N GLY A 9 19.31 4.58 24.83
CA GLY A 9 20.08 5.63 25.50
C GLY A 9 21.34 6.07 24.73
N GLU A 10 21.61 5.54 23.54
CA GLU A 10 22.70 6.01 22.70
C GLU A 10 22.50 7.51 22.34
N ARG A 11 23.59 8.25 22.27
CA ARG A 11 23.59 9.68 21.93
C ARG A 11 24.33 9.92 20.64
N ILE A 12 23.60 10.38 19.62
CA ILE A 12 24.14 10.66 18.29
C ILE A 12 24.14 12.17 18.07
N ASP A 13 25.30 12.76 17.87
CA ASP A 13 25.41 14.18 17.54
C ASP A 13 24.95 14.39 16.09
N ALA A 14 24.07 15.36 15.85
CA ALA A 14 23.47 15.62 14.56
C ALA A 14 23.09 17.08 14.39
N ASP A 15 23.44 17.67 13.23
CA ASP A 15 23.04 19.02 12.86
C ASP A 15 21.65 19.05 12.23
N LEU A 16 21.26 17.98 11.55
CA LEU A 16 19.98 17.80 10.89
C LEU A 16 19.43 16.38 11.16
N VAL A 17 18.14 16.29 11.40
CA VAL A 17 17.43 15.02 11.54
C VAL A 17 16.32 14.95 10.49
N ILE A 18 16.29 13.87 9.72
CA ILE A 18 15.22 13.58 8.76
C ILE A 18 14.39 12.43 9.32
N ALA A 19 13.09 12.67 9.55
CA ALA A 19 12.16 11.65 10.03
C ALA A 19 11.30 11.14 8.85
N GLY A 20 11.52 9.89 8.45
CA GLY A 20 10.74 9.19 7.42
C GLY A 20 9.99 8.00 8.04
N ILE A 21 8.97 8.27 8.89
CA ILE A 21 8.28 7.26 9.72
C ILE A 21 6.82 7.04 9.34
N GLY A 22 6.45 7.33 8.09
CA GLY A 22 5.08 7.25 7.60
C GLY A 22 4.36 8.60 7.61
N LEU A 23 3.09 8.59 7.20
CA LEU A 23 2.27 9.80 7.14
C LEU A 23 0.99 9.66 7.97
N LEU A 24 0.48 10.81 8.39
CA LEU A 24 -0.87 10.96 8.92
C LEU A 24 -1.77 11.53 7.81
N PRO A 25 -2.88 10.86 7.45
CA PRO A 25 -3.77 11.36 6.41
C PRO A 25 -4.40 12.69 6.84
N ASN A 26 -4.35 13.69 5.96
CA ASN A 26 -4.99 14.97 6.24
C ASN A 26 -6.48 14.89 5.93
N VAL A 27 -7.28 14.57 6.94
CA VAL A 27 -8.73 14.37 6.84
C VAL A 27 -9.56 15.52 7.45
N LYS A 28 -8.93 16.59 7.93
CA LYS A 28 -9.60 17.67 8.67
C LYS A 28 -10.75 18.31 7.89
N LEU A 29 -10.56 18.56 6.59
CA LEU A 29 -11.61 19.12 5.74
C LEU A 29 -12.81 18.18 5.59
N ALA A 30 -12.53 16.88 5.41
CA ALA A 30 -13.57 15.86 5.31
C ALA A 30 -14.36 15.73 6.63
N GLN A 31 -13.66 15.73 7.77
CA GLN A 31 -14.29 15.70 9.10
C GLN A 31 -15.16 16.95 9.34
N ALA A 32 -14.67 18.13 8.97
CA ALA A 32 -15.44 19.37 9.09
C ALA A 32 -16.70 19.38 8.19
N ALA A 33 -16.66 18.64 7.07
CA ALA A 33 -17.80 18.42 6.18
C ALA A 33 -18.73 17.26 6.65
N GLY A 34 -18.47 16.67 7.81
CA GLY A 34 -19.30 15.58 8.36
C GLY A 34 -19.11 14.22 7.66
N LEU A 35 -18.03 14.03 6.88
CA LEU A 35 -17.75 12.76 6.24
C LEU A 35 -17.22 11.74 7.26
N VAL A 36 -17.55 10.47 7.05
CA VAL A 36 -17.00 9.38 7.87
C VAL A 36 -15.50 9.24 7.60
N CYS A 37 -14.71 9.36 8.66
CA CYS A 37 -13.26 9.18 8.67
C CYS A 37 -12.86 8.22 9.78
N ASP A 38 -11.93 7.31 9.46
CA ASP A 38 -11.27 6.41 10.40
C ASP A 38 -9.75 6.55 10.17
N ASN A 39 -9.05 5.56 9.67
CA ASN A 39 -7.69 5.71 9.17
C ASN A 39 -7.68 6.25 7.73
N GLY A 40 -8.20 7.46 7.52
CA GLY A 40 -8.47 8.09 6.24
C GLY A 40 -9.96 8.36 6.01
N ILE A 41 -10.31 8.95 4.87
CA ILE A 41 -11.70 9.18 4.45
C ILE A 41 -12.29 7.84 3.99
N VAL A 42 -13.38 7.42 4.64
CA VAL A 42 -14.04 6.14 4.32
C VAL A 42 -14.77 6.25 2.97
N VAL A 43 -14.44 5.35 2.04
CA VAL A 43 -15.09 5.29 0.72
C VAL A 43 -15.56 3.87 0.41
N ASP A 44 -16.50 3.75 -0.54
CA ASP A 44 -16.93 2.47 -1.11
C ASP A 44 -15.99 1.98 -2.24
N GLU A 45 -16.35 0.88 -2.93
CA GLU A 45 -15.58 0.34 -4.07
C GLU A 45 -15.51 1.28 -5.27
N GLU A 46 -16.38 2.29 -5.34
CA GLU A 46 -16.41 3.30 -6.41
C GLU A 46 -15.86 4.67 -5.96
N CYS A 47 -15.14 4.67 -4.82
CA CYS A 47 -14.56 5.89 -4.23
C CYS A 47 -15.59 6.94 -3.80
N ARG A 48 -16.87 6.56 -3.55
CA ARG A 48 -17.88 7.43 -2.97
C ARG A 48 -17.69 7.52 -1.46
N THR A 49 -17.82 8.71 -0.93
CA THR A 49 -17.81 8.94 0.52
C THR A 49 -19.19 8.68 1.14
N SER A 50 -19.31 8.93 2.44
CA SER A 50 -20.60 8.83 3.16
C SER A 50 -21.63 9.88 2.75
N ALA A 51 -21.22 10.93 2.03
CA ALA A 51 -22.16 11.96 1.54
C ALA A 51 -22.35 11.84 0.01
N PRO A 52 -23.60 11.94 -0.49
CA PRO A 52 -23.88 11.86 -1.91
C PRO A 52 -23.15 12.96 -2.70
N GLY A 53 -22.60 12.58 -3.87
CA GLY A 53 -21.91 13.52 -4.76
C GLY A 53 -20.48 13.89 -4.34
N ILE A 54 -19.98 13.37 -3.23
CA ILE A 54 -18.61 13.60 -2.78
C ILE A 54 -17.79 12.31 -2.93
N PHE A 55 -16.63 12.45 -3.55
CA PHE A 55 -15.69 11.35 -3.82
C PHE A 55 -14.34 11.64 -3.17
N SER A 56 -13.58 10.59 -2.87
CA SER A 56 -12.21 10.72 -2.40
C SER A 56 -11.34 9.61 -2.98
N ALA A 57 -10.08 9.90 -3.27
CA ALA A 57 -9.13 8.98 -3.89
C ALA A 57 -7.70 9.22 -3.39
N GLY A 58 -6.86 8.21 -3.47
CA GLY A 58 -5.44 8.26 -3.12
C GLY A 58 -5.15 7.98 -1.66
N ASP A 59 -4.00 8.45 -1.19
CA ASP A 59 -3.38 8.09 0.10
C ASP A 59 -4.24 8.45 1.33
N CYS A 60 -5.14 9.41 1.17
CA CYS A 60 -6.05 9.84 2.25
C CYS A 60 -7.32 8.98 2.37
N THR A 61 -7.52 7.95 1.52
CA THR A 61 -8.74 7.13 1.54
C THR A 61 -8.57 5.80 2.24
N GLN A 62 -9.62 5.37 2.92
CA GLN A 62 -9.77 4.01 3.42
C GLN A 62 -10.88 3.31 2.62
N HIS A 63 -10.52 2.30 1.84
CA HIS A 63 -11.39 1.61 0.90
C HIS A 63 -11.52 0.11 1.20
N PRO A 64 -12.60 -0.56 0.80
CA PRO A 64 -12.73 -2.02 0.94
C PRO A 64 -11.78 -2.74 -0.03
N ASN A 65 -11.21 -3.85 0.41
CA ASN A 65 -10.38 -4.71 -0.42
C ASN A 65 -10.83 -6.16 -0.28
N ALA A 66 -11.38 -6.72 -1.36
CA ALA A 66 -11.93 -8.08 -1.36
C ALA A 66 -10.85 -9.17 -1.29
N ILE A 67 -9.59 -8.89 -1.66
CA ILE A 67 -8.50 -9.87 -1.61
C ILE A 67 -8.18 -10.25 -0.15
N TYR A 68 -8.20 -9.24 0.74
CA TYR A 68 -7.84 -9.38 2.16
C TYR A 68 -9.06 -9.33 3.10
N ASP A 69 -10.27 -9.22 2.56
CA ASP A 69 -11.52 -9.10 3.31
C ASP A 69 -11.44 -8.04 4.43
N SER A 70 -10.91 -6.89 4.08
CA SER A 70 -10.62 -5.80 5.02
C SER A 70 -10.67 -4.44 4.35
N ARG A 71 -10.73 -3.39 5.17
CA ARG A 71 -10.53 -2.03 4.68
C ARG A 71 -9.05 -1.68 4.74
N LEU A 72 -8.54 -1.05 3.68
CA LEU A 72 -7.15 -0.67 3.54
C LEU A 72 -7.02 0.84 3.29
N ARG A 73 -5.95 1.43 3.78
CA ARG A 73 -5.42 2.70 3.32
C ARG A 73 -4.03 2.44 2.74
N LEU A 74 -3.82 2.80 1.49
CA LEU A 74 -2.61 2.50 0.73
C LEU A 74 -1.95 3.79 0.27
N GLU A 75 -0.67 3.89 0.55
CA GLU A 75 0.20 5.01 0.18
C GLU A 75 1.05 4.59 -1.02
N SER A 76 0.47 4.68 -2.23
CA SER A 76 1.21 4.33 -3.45
C SER A 76 0.66 5.06 -4.67
N VAL A 77 1.56 5.38 -5.60
CA VAL A 77 1.23 6.01 -6.88
C VAL A 77 0.18 5.19 -7.64
N HIS A 78 0.32 3.87 -7.68
CA HIS A 78 -0.64 2.99 -8.35
C HIS A 78 -2.03 3.10 -7.73
N ASN A 79 -2.13 3.06 -6.40
CA ASN A 79 -3.41 3.22 -5.70
C ASN A 79 -4.07 4.55 -6.04
N ALA A 80 -3.31 5.65 -5.98
CA ALA A 80 -3.83 6.99 -6.27
C ALA A 80 -4.34 7.12 -7.70
N ILE A 81 -3.60 6.61 -8.69
CA ILE A 81 -3.99 6.62 -10.10
C ILE A 81 -5.26 5.81 -10.33
N GLU A 82 -5.33 4.58 -9.84
CA GLU A 82 -6.46 3.69 -10.11
C GLU A 82 -7.72 4.11 -9.35
N GLN A 83 -7.60 4.61 -8.13
CA GLN A 83 -8.73 5.21 -7.41
C GLN A 83 -9.22 6.50 -8.10
N GLY A 84 -8.30 7.36 -8.58
CA GLY A 84 -8.67 8.54 -9.36
C GLY A 84 -9.50 8.21 -10.61
N LYS A 85 -9.09 7.17 -11.34
CA LYS A 85 -9.86 6.66 -12.51
C LYS A 85 -11.21 6.08 -12.09
N THR A 86 -11.28 5.38 -10.95
CA THR A 86 -12.53 4.84 -10.40
C THR A 86 -13.47 5.97 -10.00
N ALA A 87 -13.00 6.95 -9.25
CA ALA A 87 -13.79 8.11 -8.84
C ALA A 87 -14.33 8.90 -10.07
N ALA A 88 -13.47 9.15 -11.07
CA ALA A 88 -13.88 9.84 -12.29
C ALA A 88 -14.95 9.05 -13.07
N ALA A 89 -14.82 7.73 -13.16
CA ALA A 89 -15.84 6.89 -13.79
C ALA A 89 -17.18 6.97 -13.06
N ALA A 90 -17.14 6.88 -11.71
CA ALA A 90 -18.34 6.96 -10.89
C ALA A 90 -19.03 8.35 -10.99
N MET A 91 -18.25 9.44 -11.04
CA MET A 91 -18.78 10.80 -11.29
C MET A 91 -19.49 10.91 -12.65
N CYS A 92 -19.06 10.11 -13.64
CA CYS A 92 -19.68 10.04 -14.96
C CYS A 92 -20.80 8.98 -15.05
N GLY A 93 -21.25 8.41 -13.95
CA GLY A 93 -22.29 7.37 -13.93
C GLY A 93 -21.85 6.01 -14.48
N LYS A 94 -20.53 5.77 -14.59
CA LYS A 94 -19.96 4.50 -15.10
C LYS A 94 -19.48 3.65 -13.94
N ALA A 95 -19.94 2.41 -13.86
CA ALA A 95 -19.45 1.44 -12.87
C ALA A 95 -18.01 1.01 -13.22
N ARG A 96 -17.06 1.30 -12.30
CA ARG A 96 -15.67 0.84 -12.36
C ARG A 96 -15.16 0.61 -10.93
N PRO A 97 -15.60 -0.47 -10.27
CA PRO A 97 -15.18 -0.71 -8.89
C PRO A 97 -13.67 -0.92 -8.79
N TYR A 98 -13.08 -0.40 -7.72
CA TYR A 98 -11.66 -0.55 -7.42
C TYR A 98 -11.39 -1.95 -6.88
N ARG A 99 -10.67 -2.76 -7.64
CA ARG A 99 -10.33 -4.17 -7.30
C ARG A 99 -8.88 -4.49 -7.59
N GLN A 100 -8.00 -3.56 -7.33
CA GLN A 100 -6.57 -3.73 -7.62
C GLN A 100 -5.86 -4.53 -6.54
N VAL A 101 -4.88 -5.34 -6.96
CA VAL A 101 -3.87 -5.88 -6.05
C VAL A 101 -3.01 -4.70 -5.58
N PRO A 102 -2.86 -4.49 -4.27
CA PRO A 102 -1.91 -3.51 -3.77
C PRO A 102 -0.52 -3.78 -4.31
N TRP A 103 0.18 -2.77 -4.80
CA TRP A 103 1.58 -2.91 -5.15
C TRP A 103 2.32 -1.59 -5.03
N PHE A 104 3.63 -1.69 -4.84
CA PHE A 104 4.51 -0.57 -4.57
C PHE A 104 5.89 -0.86 -5.15
N TRP A 105 6.69 0.16 -5.41
CA TRP A 105 8.10 0.02 -5.77
C TRP A 105 8.96 1.05 -5.04
N SER A 106 10.24 0.72 -4.90
CA SER A 106 11.26 1.64 -4.41
C SER A 106 12.57 1.35 -5.14
N ASP A 107 13.18 2.39 -5.65
CA ASP A 107 14.51 2.32 -6.27
C ASP A 107 15.53 2.90 -5.30
N GLN A 108 16.51 2.07 -4.91
CA GLN A 108 17.61 2.44 -4.02
C GLN A 108 18.93 2.15 -4.73
N TYR A 109 19.48 3.13 -5.42
CA TYR A 109 20.65 2.99 -6.29
C TYR A 109 20.39 1.93 -7.38
N ASP A 110 21.11 0.78 -7.29
CA ASP A 110 21.00 -0.37 -8.20
C ASP A 110 19.97 -1.42 -7.74
N LEU A 111 19.34 -1.24 -6.57
CA LEU A 111 18.30 -2.10 -6.06
C LEU A 111 16.93 -1.61 -6.49
N LYS A 112 16.19 -2.47 -7.16
CA LYS A 112 14.79 -2.25 -7.54
C LYS A 112 13.90 -3.17 -6.74
N LEU A 113 13.27 -2.64 -5.71
CA LEU A 113 12.26 -3.35 -4.94
C LEU A 113 10.90 -3.18 -5.61
N GLN A 114 10.19 -4.28 -5.81
CA GLN A 114 8.79 -4.30 -6.21
C GLN A 114 8.02 -5.23 -5.27
N THR A 115 6.96 -4.73 -4.65
CA THR A 115 6.11 -5.53 -3.77
C THR A 115 4.71 -5.64 -4.34
N ALA A 116 4.09 -6.80 -4.25
CA ALA A 116 2.67 -6.99 -4.56
C ALA A 116 2.00 -7.77 -3.45
N GLY A 117 0.78 -7.37 -3.14
CA GLY A 117 0.03 -7.90 -2.01
C GLY A 117 0.43 -7.29 -0.67
N LEU A 118 -0.11 -7.86 0.41
CA LEU A 118 0.19 -7.48 1.79
C LEU A 118 0.64 -8.72 2.56
N ASN A 119 1.83 -8.66 3.12
CA ASN A 119 2.45 -9.75 3.89
C ASN A 119 1.95 -9.84 5.35
N ARG A 120 0.63 -9.67 5.55
CA ARG A 120 0.02 -9.73 6.88
C ARG A 120 -0.56 -11.11 7.15
N GLY A 121 -0.17 -11.72 8.29
CA GLY A 121 -0.73 -13.00 8.75
C GLY A 121 -0.30 -14.19 7.91
N TYR A 122 0.88 -14.14 7.30
CA TYR A 122 1.49 -15.29 6.63
C TYR A 122 1.98 -16.32 7.67
N ASP A 123 2.00 -17.57 7.27
CA ASP A 123 2.53 -18.70 8.04
C ASP A 123 3.80 -19.30 7.42
N GLN A 124 4.07 -18.97 6.15
CA GLN A 124 5.22 -19.48 5.41
C GLN A 124 5.85 -18.40 4.54
N VAL A 125 7.19 -18.41 4.45
CA VAL A 125 7.97 -17.62 3.51
C VAL A 125 8.80 -18.55 2.64
N VAL A 126 8.70 -18.37 1.32
CA VAL A 126 9.51 -19.10 0.34
C VAL A 126 10.43 -18.12 -0.37
N MET A 127 11.72 -18.36 -0.28
CA MET A 127 12.75 -17.55 -0.93
C MET A 127 13.15 -18.16 -2.28
N ARG A 128 13.28 -17.30 -3.30
CA ARG A 128 13.85 -17.64 -4.60
C ARG A 128 14.98 -16.67 -4.94
N GLY A 129 16.16 -17.18 -5.27
CA GLY A 129 17.36 -16.38 -5.47
C GLY A 129 18.18 -16.23 -4.18
N SER A 130 19.10 -15.28 -4.14
CA SER A 130 19.97 -15.05 -2.98
C SER A 130 20.06 -13.56 -2.65
N THR A 131 20.00 -13.25 -1.37
CA THR A 131 20.23 -11.90 -0.83
C THR A 131 21.66 -11.43 -1.17
N ASP A 132 22.65 -12.33 -1.12
CA ASP A 132 24.06 -11.99 -1.41
C ASP A 132 24.25 -11.54 -2.87
N SER A 133 23.48 -12.11 -3.80
CA SER A 133 23.48 -11.68 -5.20
C SER A 133 22.65 -10.43 -5.45
N ARG A 134 21.94 -9.89 -4.41
CA ARG A 134 21.03 -8.75 -4.53
C ARG A 134 19.93 -8.96 -5.58
N SER A 135 19.56 -10.22 -5.82
CA SER A 135 18.55 -10.64 -6.79
C SER A 135 17.76 -11.81 -6.25
N PHE A 136 16.60 -11.52 -5.64
CA PHE A 136 15.78 -12.51 -4.96
C PHE A 136 14.32 -12.08 -4.91
N ALA A 137 13.43 -13.04 -4.61
CA ALA A 137 12.04 -12.78 -4.28
C ALA A 137 11.65 -13.59 -3.03
N ALA A 138 10.94 -12.93 -2.11
CA ALA A 138 10.30 -13.54 -0.94
C ALA A 138 8.80 -13.66 -1.20
N PHE A 139 8.28 -14.86 -1.21
CA PHE A 139 6.85 -15.15 -1.37
C PHE A 139 6.26 -15.46 -0.01
N TYR A 140 5.20 -14.74 0.36
CA TYR A 140 4.50 -14.89 1.64
C TYR A 140 3.21 -15.66 1.42
N LEU A 141 3.08 -16.81 2.08
CA LEU A 141 1.92 -17.69 1.96
C LEU A 141 1.17 -17.80 3.29
N ARG A 142 -0.11 -18.11 3.22
CA ARG A 142 -0.94 -18.56 4.34
C ARG A 142 -1.82 -19.71 3.86
N ASP A 143 -1.78 -20.82 4.57
CA ASP A 143 -2.53 -22.03 4.21
C ASP A 143 -2.27 -22.47 2.75
N GLY A 144 -1.02 -22.35 2.29
CA GLY A 144 -0.59 -22.68 0.93
C GLY A 144 -0.98 -21.66 -0.15
N ARG A 145 -1.66 -20.57 0.21
CA ARG A 145 -2.10 -19.52 -0.70
C ARG A 145 -1.16 -18.32 -0.67
N LEU A 146 -0.82 -17.80 -1.85
CA LEU A 146 0.04 -16.63 -1.98
C LEU A 146 -0.69 -15.35 -1.55
N LEU A 147 -0.16 -14.67 -0.52
CA LEU A 147 -0.64 -13.37 -0.02
C LEU A 147 0.11 -12.20 -0.62
N ALA A 148 1.44 -12.32 -0.69
CA ALA A 148 2.29 -11.21 -1.11
C ALA A 148 3.63 -11.71 -1.67
N VAL A 149 4.34 -10.81 -2.35
CA VAL A 149 5.72 -11.00 -2.78
C VAL A 149 6.49 -9.69 -2.59
N ASP A 150 7.73 -9.83 -2.14
CA ASP A 150 8.75 -8.78 -2.19
C ASP A 150 9.86 -9.25 -3.14
N ALA A 151 10.05 -8.52 -4.24
CA ALA A 151 11.01 -8.88 -5.29
C ALA A 151 12.08 -7.79 -5.43
N VAL A 152 13.32 -8.17 -5.23
CA VAL A 152 14.50 -7.32 -5.43
C VAL A 152 15.19 -7.74 -6.71
N ASN A 153 15.25 -6.85 -7.70
CA ASN A 153 15.82 -7.10 -9.03
C ASN A 153 15.25 -8.37 -9.72
N ARG A 154 13.95 -8.66 -9.48
CA ARG A 154 13.22 -9.84 -9.97
C ARG A 154 11.85 -9.46 -10.55
N PRO A 155 11.81 -8.70 -11.66
CA PRO A 155 10.55 -8.20 -12.21
C PRO A 155 9.61 -9.31 -12.70
N VAL A 156 10.14 -10.45 -13.17
CA VAL A 156 9.33 -11.57 -13.64
C VAL A 156 8.56 -12.20 -12.47
N GLU A 157 9.25 -12.47 -11.36
CA GLU A 157 8.64 -13.02 -10.14
C GLU A 157 7.56 -12.08 -9.59
N PHE A 158 7.81 -10.78 -9.60
CA PHE A 158 6.81 -9.78 -9.21
C PHE A 158 5.56 -9.84 -10.10
N MET A 159 5.73 -9.85 -11.43
CA MET A 159 4.60 -9.87 -12.37
C MET A 159 3.76 -11.14 -12.25
N VAL A 160 4.41 -12.31 -12.14
CA VAL A 160 3.72 -13.60 -11.96
C VAL A 160 2.99 -13.63 -10.61
N ALA A 161 3.66 -13.27 -9.52
CA ALA A 161 3.05 -13.26 -8.20
C ALA A 161 1.85 -12.32 -8.13
N LYS A 162 1.94 -11.11 -8.71
CA LYS A 162 0.81 -10.18 -8.77
C LYS A 162 -0.41 -10.78 -9.46
N ALA A 163 -0.21 -11.53 -10.55
CA ALA A 163 -1.29 -12.23 -11.24
C ALA A 163 -1.90 -13.37 -10.40
N LEU A 164 -1.05 -14.16 -9.70
CA LEU A 164 -1.52 -15.23 -8.81
C LEU A 164 -2.33 -14.67 -7.64
N ILE A 165 -1.88 -13.57 -7.01
CA ILE A 165 -2.61 -12.90 -5.92
C ILE A 165 -3.97 -12.39 -6.41
N ALA A 166 -4.04 -11.79 -7.61
CA ALA A 166 -5.29 -11.33 -8.21
C ALA A 166 -6.31 -12.47 -8.40
N ASN A 167 -5.82 -13.64 -8.79
CA ASN A 167 -6.63 -14.83 -9.02
C ASN A 167 -6.91 -15.66 -7.76
N ARG A 168 -6.38 -15.23 -6.61
CA ARG A 168 -6.51 -15.93 -5.31
C ARG A 168 -5.97 -17.37 -5.34
N THR A 169 -4.89 -17.58 -6.06
CA THR A 169 -4.20 -18.87 -6.19
C THR A 169 -3.21 -19.09 -5.04
#